data_2df38491c9ae6970abf5a2be8bff48be
#
_entry.id   2df38491c9ae6970abf5a2be8bff48be
#
_cell.length_a   1.000
_cell.length_b   1.000
_cell.length_c   1.000
_cell.angle_alpha   90.00
_cell.angle_beta   90.00
_cell.angle_gamma   90.00
#
_symmetry.space_group_name_H-M   'P 1'
#
loop_
_entity.id
_entity.type
_entity.pdbx_description
1 polymer ?
#
loop_
_entity_poly.entity_id
_entity_poly.type
_entity_poly.pdbx_seq_one_letter_code
_entity_poly.pdbx_strand_id
1 'polypeptide(L)'
;CGTGSNGKTTTTSLIFQLLMEAGLNVGLGGNIGKSYAYQVATEKHDIYVLELSSFQLDNVYDFKADIAIITNITPDHLDRYDHKMENYVKSKFRITRNMSSDDCFIFCSDDEITIRHLDQMITKAQELPCTRKSEVAQGAFVQGDKMIVRYKEQECDMYLQELALGGKHNVYNSMAAAIAAKVMDIDNEAIRNGLATFQAVEHRLEKVLSIKDVLYIND
;
A
#
# COMPACT_ATOMS: atom_id res chain seq x y z
N CYS A 1 -5.30 -5.23 1.90
CA CYS A 1 -4.62 -4.97 3.18
C CYS A 1 -3.18 -4.51 2.93
N GLY A 2 -2.67 -3.57 3.73
CA GLY A 2 -1.32 -3.01 3.57
C GLY A 2 -0.48 -3.08 4.85
N THR A 3 0.78 -3.46 4.72
CA THR A 3 1.80 -3.41 5.77
C THR A 3 3.12 -2.88 5.21
N GLY A 4 4.12 -2.70 6.07
CA GLY A 4 5.47 -2.24 5.73
C GLY A 4 6.10 -1.48 6.89
N SER A 5 7.32 -1.01 6.75
CA SER A 5 7.93 -0.10 7.72
C SER A 5 7.39 1.30 7.54
N ASN A 6 7.45 1.85 6.32
CA ASN A 6 6.99 3.19 5.99
C ASN A 6 5.93 3.17 4.89
N GLY A 7 5.12 4.24 4.78
CA GLY A 7 4.13 4.42 3.71
C GLY A 7 2.82 3.64 3.87
N LYS A 8 2.64 2.87 4.92
CA LYS A 8 1.41 2.10 5.18
C LYS A 8 0.16 2.97 5.12
N THR A 9 0.11 3.99 5.98
CA THR A 9 -1.06 4.89 6.11
C THR A 9 -1.34 5.62 4.81
N THR A 10 -0.31 6.16 4.16
CA THR A 10 -0.46 6.84 2.88
C THR A 10 -1.04 5.91 1.81
N THR A 11 -0.50 4.70 1.68
CA THR A 11 -0.97 3.73 0.69
C THR A 11 -2.40 3.28 0.97
N THR A 12 -2.73 2.93 2.21
CA THR A 12 -4.08 2.48 2.56
C THR A 12 -5.11 3.60 2.44
N SER A 13 -4.76 4.84 2.79
CA SER A 13 -5.64 6.00 2.61
C SER A 13 -5.85 6.35 1.14
N LEU A 14 -4.81 6.27 0.30
CA LEU A 14 -4.93 6.41 -1.15
C LEU A 14 -5.90 5.38 -1.73
N ILE A 15 -5.73 4.10 -1.39
CA ILE A 15 -6.61 3.03 -1.86
C ILE A 15 -8.05 3.29 -1.40
N PHE A 16 -8.24 3.63 -0.14
CA PHE A 16 -9.56 3.93 0.40
C PHE A 16 -10.24 5.07 -0.38
N GLN A 17 -9.53 6.17 -0.62
CA GLN A 17 -10.06 7.29 -1.40
C GLN A 17 -10.41 6.87 -2.83
N LEU A 18 -9.51 6.19 -3.54
CA LEU A 18 -9.74 5.72 -4.91
C LEU A 18 -11.01 4.87 -5.02
N LEU A 19 -11.21 3.94 -4.09
CA LEU A 19 -12.38 3.07 -4.08
C LEU A 19 -13.67 3.82 -3.70
N MET A 20 -13.59 4.75 -2.74
CA MET A 20 -14.71 5.60 -2.35
C MET A 20 -15.15 6.54 -3.49
N GLU A 21 -14.22 7.17 -4.18
CA GLU A 21 -14.51 8.06 -5.31
C GLU A 21 -15.07 7.29 -6.52
N ALA A 22 -14.72 6.01 -6.66
CA ALA A 22 -15.33 5.10 -7.62
C ALA A 22 -16.74 4.63 -7.21
N GLY A 23 -17.27 5.11 -6.07
CA GLY A 23 -18.64 4.81 -5.61
C GLY A 23 -18.80 3.47 -4.89
N LEU A 24 -17.71 2.83 -4.47
CA LEU A 24 -17.74 1.57 -3.74
C LEU A 24 -18.04 1.80 -2.24
N ASN A 25 -18.69 0.83 -1.62
CA ASN A 25 -18.95 0.83 -0.18
C ASN A 25 -17.76 0.24 0.58
N VAL A 26 -16.89 1.11 1.09
CA VAL A 26 -15.57 0.75 1.63
C VAL A 26 -15.44 1.18 3.09
N GLY A 27 -14.93 0.26 3.93
CA GLY A 27 -14.50 0.54 5.30
C GLY A 27 -12.97 0.70 5.36
N LEU A 28 -12.49 1.69 6.13
CA LEU A 28 -11.07 1.88 6.44
C LEU A 28 -10.80 1.54 7.90
N GLY A 29 -9.84 0.64 8.15
CA GLY A 29 -9.57 0.21 9.50
C GLY A 29 -8.21 -0.47 9.72
N GLY A 30 -8.10 -1.11 10.88
CA GLY A 30 -6.90 -1.80 11.32
C GLY A 30 -6.06 -0.97 12.27
N ASN A 31 -4.83 -0.64 11.90
CA ASN A 31 -3.93 0.22 12.69
C ASN A 31 -4.27 1.72 12.58
N ILE A 32 -5.16 2.05 11.67
CA ILE A 32 -5.74 3.40 11.45
C ILE A 32 -7.24 3.32 11.39
N GLY A 33 -7.91 4.47 11.51
CA GLY A 33 -9.35 4.56 11.42
C GLY A 33 -10.07 3.80 12.54
N LYS A 34 -11.22 3.22 12.21
CA LYS A 34 -12.01 2.42 13.15
C LYS A 34 -11.49 0.98 13.25
N SER A 35 -11.63 0.35 14.41
CA SER A 35 -11.33 -1.08 14.57
C SER A 35 -12.09 -1.91 13.53
N TYR A 36 -11.37 -2.81 12.85
CA TYR A 36 -11.97 -3.73 11.88
C TYR A 36 -13.08 -4.59 12.51
N ALA A 37 -12.81 -5.14 13.70
CA ALA A 37 -13.80 -5.95 14.42
C ALA A 37 -15.07 -5.14 14.78
N TYR A 38 -14.91 -3.87 15.15
CA TYR A 38 -16.06 -2.99 15.40
C TYR A 38 -16.88 -2.76 14.13
N GLN A 39 -16.21 -2.46 13.01
CA GLN A 39 -16.91 -2.24 11.73
C GLN A 39 -17.69 -3.47 11.30
N VAL A 40 -17.07 -4.67 11.34
CA VAL A 40 -17.75 -5.93 10.99
C VAL A 40 -18.98 -6.18 11.88
N ALA A 41 -18.92 -5.78 13.15
CA ALA A 41 -20.02 -5.98 14.11
C ALA A 41 -21.16 -4.95 13.97
N THR A 42 -20.86 -3.73 13.53
CA THR A 42 -21.81 -2.60 13.60
C THR A 42 -22.07 -1.92 12.26
N GLU A 43 -21.22 -2.10 11.29
CA GLU A 43 -21.28 -1.49 9.96
C GLU A 43 -21.27 -2.59 8.89
N LYS A 44 -21.81 -2.28 7.72
CA LYS A 44 -21.78 -3.24 6.60
C LYS A 44 -21.08 -2.60 5.42
N HIS A 45 -19.85 -3.03 5.18
CA HIS A 45 -19.08 -2.67 3.99
C HIS A 45 -18.86 -3.89 3.10
N ASP A 46 -18.79 -3.64 1.79
CA ASP A 46 -18.52 -4.71 0.82
C ASP A 46 -17.00 -4.95 0.70
N ILE A 47 -16.20 -3.91 0.99
CA ILE A 47 -14.75 -3.93 0.91
C ILE A 47 -14.16 -3.32 2.19
N TYR A 48 -13.09 -3.90 2.69
CA TYR A 48 -12.32 -3.35 3.80
C TYR A 48 -10.89 -3.09 3.39
N VAL A 49 -10.45 -1.84 3.51
CA VAL A 49 -9.05 -1.44 3.37
C VAL A 49 -8.43 -1.39 4.76
N LEU A 50 -7.45 -2.26 5.01
CA LEU A 50 -6.86 -2.43 6.34
C LEU A 50 -5.38 -2.10 6.33
N GLU A 51 -4.97 -1.19 7.23
CA GLU A 51 -3.57 -1.04 7.60
C GLU A 51 -3.23 -2.04 8.70
N LEU A 52 -2.20 -2.84 8.50
CA LEU A 52 -1.78 -3.86 9.46
C LEU A 52 -0.33 -3.63 9.91
N SER A 53 -0.14 -3.52 11.23
CA SER A 53 1.19 -3.55 11.84
C SER A 53 1.74 -4.97 11.89
N SER A 54 3.06 -5.12 12.05
CA SER A 54 3.67 -6.42 12.27
C SER A 54 3.10 -7.13 13.51
N PHE A 55 2.81 -6.39 14.58
CA PHE A 55 2.22 -6.92 15.81
C PHE A 55 0.82 -7.52 15.62
N GLN A 56 -0.01 -6.89 14.76
CA GLN A 56 -1.31 -7.45 14.41
C GLN A 56 -1.14 -8.71 13.57
N LEU A 57 -0.19 -8.70 12.62
CA LEU A 57 0.08 -9.85 11.76
C LEU A 57 0.62 -11.07 12.52
N ASP A 58 1.31 -10.89 13.65
CA ASP A 58 1.78 -12.00 14.49
C ASP A 58 0.64 -12.89 14.99
N ASN A 59 -0.56 -12.34 15.11
CA ASN A 59 -1.73 -13.03 15.64
C ASN A 59 -2.77 -13.41 14.57
N VAL A 60 -2.45 -13.31 13.27
CA VAL A 60 -3.35 -13.77 12.22
C VAL A 60 -3.03 -15.22 11.82
N TYR A 61 -4.06 -16.06 11.81
CA TYR A 61 -3.97 -17.50 11.47
C TYR A 61 -4.84 -17.83 10.26
N ASP A 62 -6.12 -17.53 10.28
CA ASP A 62 -7.10 -17.86 9.26
C ASP A 62 -7.42 -16.68 8.34
N PHE A 63 -6.95 -15.49 8.70
CA PHE A 63 -7.13 -14.29 7.89
C PHE A 63 -6.52 -14.48 6.49
N LYS A 64 -7.29 -14.11 5.47
CA LYS A 64 -6.90 -14.10 4.07
C LYS A 64 -7.10 -12.70 3.50
N ALA A 65 -6.08 -12.17 2.85
CA ALA A 65 -6.19 -10.95 2.06
C ALA A 65 -6.44 -11.30 0.59
N ASP A 66 -7.40 -10.66 -0.06
CA ASP A 66 -7.57 -10.77 -1.52
C ASP A 66 -6.49 -9.94 -2.24
N ILE A 67 -6.12 -8.80 -1.65
CA ILE A 67 -5.01 -7.97 -2.09
C ILE A 67 -4.13 -7.68 -0.88
N ALA A 68 -2.90 -8.18 -0.88
CA ALA A 68 -1.88 -7.89 0.13
C ALA A 68 -0.83 -6.93 -0.42
N ILE A 69 -0.37 -5.98 0.41
CA ILE A 69 0.63 -4.99 0.03
C ILE A 69 1.74 -4.95 1.07
N ILE A 70 2.99 -5.06 0.63
CA ILE A 70 4.18 -4.72 1.43
C ILE A 70 4.85 -3.51 0.78
N THR A 71 4.81 -2.35 1.45
CA THR A 71 5.34 -1.11 0.91
C THR A 71 6.87 -1.09 0.87
N ASN A 72 7.51 -1.45 1.97
CA ASN A 72 8.95 -1.61 2.15
C ASN A 72 9.25 -2.24 3.51
N ILE A 73 10.46 -2.73 3.70
CA ILE A 73 10.93 -3.27 4.97
C ILE A 73 12.28 -2.65 5.32
N THR A 74 12.31 -1.86 6.39
CA THR A 74 13.53 -1.30 6.98
C THR A 74 13.59 -1.65 8.47
N PRO A 75 14.77 -1.70 9.11
CA PRO A 75 14.88 -2.02 10.53
C PRO A 75 14.01 -1.11 11.39
N ASP A 76 13.08 -1.72 12.11
CA ASP A 76 12.16 -1.03 13.02
C ASP A 76 11.66 -2.04 14.07
N HIS A 77 11.36 -1.57 15.29
CA HIS A 77 10.80 -2.39 16.36
C HIS A 77 11.57 -3.71 16.65
N LEU A 78 12.88 -3.75 16.38
CA LEU A 78 13.67 -5.00 16.52
C LEU A 78 13.73 -5.52 17.95
N ASP A 79 13.54 -4.66 18.94
CA ASP A 79 13.40 -5.04 20.36
C ASP A 79 12.28 -6.07 20.59
N ARG A 80 11.23 -6.04 19.79
CA ARG A 80 10.08 -6.97 19.82
C ARG A 80 10.35 -8.27 19.05
N TYR A 81 11.41 -8.32 18.27
CA TYR A 81 11.74 -9.43 17.36
C TYR A 81 13.11 -10.05 17.68
N ASP A 82 13.46 -10.13 18.97
CA ASP A 82 14.74 -10.67 19.46
C ASP A 82 15.96 -10.00 18.82
N HIS A 83 15.84 -8.71 18.43
CA HIS A 83 16.84 -7.97 17.66
C HIS A 83 17.23 -8.64 16.34
N LYS A 84 16.34 -9.50 15.78
CA LYS A 84 16.55 -10.21 14.52
C LYS A 84 15.64 -9.65 13.43
N MET A 85 16.26 -9.06 12.41
CA MET A 85 15.56 -8.55 11.25
C MET A 85 14.68 -9.60 10.55
N GLU A 86 15.16 -10.84 10.51
CA GLU A 86 14.44 -11.95 9.91
C GLU A 86 13.07 -12.22 10.57
N ASN A 87 12.98 -12.11 11.89
CA ASN A 87 11.72 -12.29 12.62
C ASN A 87 10.71 -11.19 12.27
N TYR A 88 11.18 -9.94 12.17
CA TYR A 88 10.36 -8.82 11.76
C TYR A 88 9.85 -8.96 10.31
N VAL A 89 10.72 -9.40 9.40
CA VAL A 89 10.35 -9.67 8.00
C VAL A 89 9.31 -10.78 7.94
N LYS A 90 9.54 -11.92 8.61
CA LYS A 90 8.58 -13.03 8.68
C LYS A 90 7.22 -12.60 9.21
N SER A 91 7.19 -11.74 10.23
CA SER A 91 5.95 -11.18 10.76
C SER A 91 5.15 -10.44 9.68
N LYS A 92 5.80 -9.53 8.93
CA LYS A 92 5.11 -8.78 7.87
C LYS A 92 4.63 -9.67 6.72
N PHE A 93 5.40 -10.65 6.33
CA PHE A 93 5.02 -11.60 5.28
C PHE A 93 3.87 -12.53 5.65
N ARG A 94 3.47 -12.58 6.94
CA ARG A 94 2.23 -13.30 7.32
C ARG A 94 0.98 -12.76 6.64
N ILE A 95 1.01 -11.52 6.12
CA ILE A 95 -0.09 -10.95 5.32
C ILE A 95 -0.41 -11.78 4.09
N THR A 96 0.56 -12.55 3.57
CA THR A 96 0.38 -13.41 2.38
C THR A 96 0.03 -14.86 2.71
N ARG A 97 -0.06 -15.21 4.00
CA ARG A 97 -0.07 -16.62 4.49
C ARG A 97 -1.14 -17.50 3.86
N ASN A 98 -2.35 -17.01 3.70
CA ASN A 98 -3.50 -17.79 3.24
C ASN A 98 -3.94 -17.44 1.82
N MET A 99 -3.12 -16.71 1.08
CA MET A 99 -3.41 -16.29 -0.29
C MET A 99 -3.37 -17.47 -1.26
N SER A 100 -4.20 -17.39 -2.28
CA SER A 100 -4.34 -18.35 -3.39
C SER A 100 -3.91 -17.70 -4.72
N SER A 101 -4.00 -18.45 -5.81
CA SER A 101 -3.73 -17.95 -7.17
C SER A 101 -4.70 -16.86 -7.65
N ASP A 102 -5.84 -16.72 -7.01
CA ASP A 102 -6.83 -15.69 -7.34
C ASP A 102 -6.55 -14.36 -6.66
N ASP A 103 -5.64 -14.36 -5.67
CA ASP A 103 -5.29 -13.19 -4.88
C ASP A 103 -4.06 -12.48 -5.44
N CYS A 104 -3.90 -11.20 -5.12
CA CYS A 104 -2.82 -10.36 -5.63
C CYS A 104 -1.87 -9.90 -4.51
N PHE A 105 -0.57 -10.08 -4.71
CA PHE A 105 0.47 -9.59 -3.82
C PHE A 105 1.26 -8.47 -4.46
N ILE A 106 1.12 -7.26 -3.92
CA ILE A 106 1.77 -6.03 -4.38
C ILE A 106 2.96 -5.74 -3.47
N PHE A 107 4.13 -5.47 -4.04
CA PHE A 107 5.34 -5.21 -3.27
C PHE A 107 6.32 -4.30 -4.00
N CYS A 108 7.21 -3.65 -3.27
CA CYS A 108 8.31 -2.88 -3.84
C CYS A 108 9.45 -3.83 -4.24
N SER A 109 9.66 -4.04 -5.54
CA SER A 109 10.77 -4.88 -6.03
C SER A 109 12.12 -4.17 -6.01
N ASP A 110 12.16 -2.89 -5.67
CA ASP A 110 13.39 -2.15 -5.44
C ASP A 110 13.86 -2.22 -3.97
N ASP A 111 13.05 -2.82 -3.08
CA ASP A 111 13.40 -3.07 -1.68
C ASP A 111 14.10 -4.42 -1.54
N GLU A 112 15.42 -4.37 -1.32
CA GLU A 112 16.28 -5.57 -1.28
C GLU A 112 15.87 -6.57 -0.19
N ILE A 113 15.35 -6.10 0.93
CA ILE A 113 14.93 -6.98 2.04
C ILE A 113 13.68 -7.74 1.64
N THR A 114 12.71 -7.07 1.03
CA THR A 114 11.49 -7.70 0.51
C THR A 114 11.83 -8.76 -0.53
N ILE A 115 12.67 -8.43 -1.53
CA ILE A 115 13.05 -9.38 -2.59
C ILE A 115 13.81 -10.58 -2.05
N ARG A 116 14.83 -10.35 -1.20
CA ARG A 116 15.58 -11.46 -0.60
C ARG A 116 14.71 -12.44 0.17
N HIS A 117 13.65 -11.95 0.81
CA HIS A 117 12.74 -12.83 1.55
C HIS A 117 11.75 -13.53 0.62
N LEU A 118 11.28 -12.83 -0.40
CA LEU A 118 10.36 -13.38 -1.41
C LEU A 118 11.02 -14.54 -2.17
N ASP A 119 12.31 -14.44 -2.54
CA ASP A 119 13.07 -15.51 -3.19
C ASP A 119 13.15 -16.80 -2.35
N GLN A 120 12.91 -16.72 -1.05
CA GLN A 120 12.93 -17.86 -0.12
C GLN A 120 11.53 -18.40 0.19
N MET A 121 10.50 -17.76 -0.34
CA MET A 121 9.10 -18.11 -0.11
C MET A 121 8.45 -18.61 -1.39
N ILE A 122 7.47 -19.51 -1.21
CA ILE A 122 6.55 -19.87 -2.28
C ILE A 122 5.24 -19.16 -1.96
N THR A 123 4.97 -18.04 -2.65
CA THR A 123 3.62 -17.47 -2.66
C THR A 123 2.81 -18.10 -3.78
N LYS A 124 1.50 -18.27 -3.54
CA LYS A 124 0.55 -18.70 -4.59
C LYS A 124 -0.11 -17.51 -5.27
N ALA A 125 -0.04 -16.33 -4.65
CA ALA A 125 -0.68 -15.12 -5.16
C ALA A 125 -0.02 -14.63 -6.45
N GLN A 126 -0.78 -13.89 -7.24
CA GLN A 126 -0.25 -13.17 -8.40
C GLN A 126 0.67 -12.04 -7.92
N GLU A 127 1.93 -12.10 -8.29
CA GLU A 127 2.93 -11.11 -7.91
C GLU A 127 2.86 -9.87 -8.79
N LEU A 128 2.67 -8.69 -8.16
CA LEU A 128 2.53 -7.40 -8.82
C LEU A 128 3.59 -6.41 -8.27
N PRO A 129 4.79 -6.41 -8.83
CA PRO A 129 5.88 -5.55 -8.37
C PRO A 129 5.64 -4.06 -8.67
N CYS A 130 6.13 -3.21 -7.76
CA CYS A 130 6.33 -1.78 -7.96
C CYS A 130 7.82 -1.49 -8.11
N THR A 131 8.24 -0.85 -9.21
CA THR A 131 9.66 -0.54 -9.44
C THR A 131 9.86 0.78 -10.17
N ARG A 132 11.00 1.42 -9.94
CA ARG A 132 11.45 2.60 -10.69
C ARG A 132 12.68 2.31 -11.54
N LYS A 133 13.14 1.05 -11.56
CA LYS A 133 14.42 0.66 -12.21
C LYS A 133 14.23 -0.01 -13.56
N SER A 134 13.11 -0.70 -13.78
CA SER A 134 12.90 -1.49 -14.99
C SER A 134 11.42 -1.60 -15.34
N GLU A 135 11.11 -1.88 -16.59
CA GLU A 135 9.78 -2.25 -17.03
C GLU A 135 9.38 -3.63 -16.49
N VAL A 136 8.11 -3.82 -16.17
CA VAL A 136 7.53 -5.09 -15.73
C VAL A 136 6.32 -5.45 -16.57
N ALA A 137 6.09 -6.75 -16.76
CA ALA A 137 4.96 -7.24 -17.55
C ALA A 137 3.61 -6.99 -16.85
N GLN A 138 3.58 -7.15 -15.52
CA GLN A 138 2.44 -6.90 -14.64
C GLN A 138 2.93 -6.14 -13.42
N GLY A 139 2.14 -5.22 -12.87
CA GLY A 139 2.53 -4.37 -11.74
C GLY A 139 2.63 -2.90 -12.13
N ALA A 140 3.53 -2.13 -11.52
CA ALA A 140 3.75 -0.73 -11.85
C ALA A 140 5.23 -0.39 -11.97
N PHE A 141 5.57 0.50 -12.90
CA PHE A 141 6.94 0.96 -13.11
C PHE A 141 6.98 2.42 -13.57
N VAL A 142 8.18 3.00 -13.52
CA VAL A 142 8.43 4.35 -14.07
C VAL A 142 9.19 4.23 -15.38
N GLN A 143 8.67 4.90 -16.40
CA GLN A 143 9.34 5.07 -17.69
C GLN A 143 9.42 6.56 -18.03
N GLY A 144 10.62 7.12 -18.03
CA GLY A 144 10.83 8.55 -18.16
C GLY A 144 10.21 9.31 -16.98
N ASP A 145 9.24 10.17 -17.29
CA ASP A 145 8.48 10.98 -16.34
C ASP A 145 7.07 10.43 -16.04
N LYS A 146 6.76 9.22 -16.54
CA LYS A 146 5.47 8.58 -16.34
C LYS A 146 5.54 7.38 -15.39
N MET A 147 4.54 7.25 -14.56
CA MET A 147 4.15 6.02 -13.88
C MET A 147 3.24 5.23 -14.81
N ILE A 148 3.53 3.95 -15.03
CA ILE A 148 2.74 3.02 -15.83
C ILE A 148 2.31 1.86 -14.95
N VAL A 149 1.04 1.50 -15.02
CA VAL A 149 0.43 0.40 -14.28
C VAL A 149 -0.17 -0.58 -15.26
N ARG A 150 0.24 -1.86 -15.18
CA ARG A 150 -0.29 -2.95 -16.01
C ARG A 150 -0.91 -4.03 -15.16
N TYR A 151 -2.13 -4.40 -15.49
CA TYR A 151 -2.79 -5.55 -14.89
C TYR A 151 -3.67 -6.25 -15.94
N LYS A 152 -3.39 -7.54 -16.17
CA LYS A 152 -3.96 -8.31 -17.28
C LYS A 152 -3.68 -7.58 -18.62
N GLU A 153 -4.71 -7.31 -19.41
CA GLU A 153 -4.58 -6.61 -20.69
C GLU A 153 -4.83 -5.09 -20.56
N GLN A 154 -4.95 -4.58 -19.34
CA GLN A 154 -5.23 -3.18 -19.07
C GLN A 154 -3.96 -2.42 -18.69
N GLU A 155 -3.83 -1.20 -19.20
CA GLU A 155 -2.75 -0.28 -18.84
C GLU A 155 -3.34 1.08 -18.43
N CYS A 156 -2.74 1.68 -17.42
CA CYS A 156 -3.00 3.04 -16.96
C CYS A 156 -1.69 3.78 -16.82
N ASP A 157 -1.57 4.96 -17.38
CA ASP A 157 -0.40 5.82 -17.23
C ASP A 157 -0.75 7.17 -16.63
N MET A 158 0.22 7.81 -15.98
CA MET A 158 0.10 9.13 -15.38
C MET A 158 1.47 9.81 -15.28
N TYR A 159 1.55 11.10 -15.54
CA TYR A 159 2.80 11.83 -15.32
C TYR A 159 3.10 11.96 -13.81
N LEU A 160 4.37 11.79 -13.45
CA LEU A 160 4.79 11.88 -12.03
C LEU A 160 4.52 13.25 -11.42
N GLN A 161 4.55 14.31 -12.21
CA GLN A 161 4.25 15.68 -11.78
C GLN A 161 2.75 15.92 -11.49
N GLU A 162 1.87 15.05 -11.95
CA GLU A 162 0.42 15.12 -11.70
C GLU A 162 0.03 14.44 -10.39
N LEU A 163 0.93 13.65 -9.79
CA LEU A 163 0.69 13.03 -8.49
C LEU A 163 0.61 14.11 -7.40
N ALA A 164 -0.47 14.10 -6.63
CA ALA A 164 -0.66 15.03 -5.50
C ALA A 164 0.46 14.90 -4.46
N LEU A 165 0.96 13.69 -4.25
CA LEU A 165 2.06 13.40 -3.34
C LEU A 165 3.39 13.35 -4.07
N GLY A 166 4.20 14.37 -3.89
CA GLY A 166 5.57 14.42 -4.42
C GLY A 166 6.55 13.52 -3.66
N GLY A 167 7.73 13.30 -4.28
CA GLY A 167 8.83 12.57 -3.67
C GLY A 167 8.87 11.09 -4.00
N LYS A 168 10.10 10.52 -3.94
CA LYS A 168 10.39 9.16 -4.41
C LYS A 168 9.55 8.08 -3.71
N HIS A 169 9.37 8.20 -2.40
CA HIS A 169 8.61 7.21 -1.61
C HIS A 169 7.13 7.24 -1.96
N ASN A 170 6.59 8.43 -2.20
CA ASN A 170 5.17 8.56 -2.56
C ASN A 170 4.85 8.04 -3.95
N VAL A 171 5.82 8.01 -4.87
CA VAL A 171 5.65 7.32 -6.16
C VAL A 171 5.36 5.84 -5.95
N TYR A 172 6.09 5.14 -5.05
CA TYR A 172 5.79 3.73 -4.74
C TYR A 172 4.43 3.56 -4.05
N ASN A 173 4.06 4.47 -3.15
CA ASN A 173 2.74 4.45 -2.51
C ASN A 173 1.63 4.60 -3.56
N SER A 174 1.80 5.52 -4.50
CA SER A 174 0.86 5.74 -5.62
C SER A 174 0.81 4.55 -6.56
N MET A 175 1.95 3.93 -6.90
CA MET A 175 2.00 2.69 -7.68
C MET A 175 1.19 1.58 -7.02
N ALA A 176 1.43 1.32 -5.73
CA ALA A 176 0.74 0.26 -5.01
C ALA A 176 -0.77 0.51 -4.94
N ALA A 177 -1.19 1.76 -4.72
CA ALA A 177 -2.59 2.14 -4.72
C ALA A 177 -3.24 2.00 -6.11
N ALA A 178 -2.55 2.42 -7.16
CA ALA A 178 -3.03 2.31 -8.54
C ALA A 178 -3.16 0.84 -8.99
N ILE A 179 -2.21 -0.04 -8.63
CA ILE A 179 -2.32 -1.48 -8.89
C ILE A 179 -3.55 -2.04 -8.16
N ALA A 180 -3.73 -1.74 -6.88
CA ALA A 180 -4.86 -2.23 -6.11
C ALA A 180 -6.20 -1.77 -6.73
N ALA A 181 -6.28 -0.52 -7.19
CA ALA A 181 -7.45 0.00 -7.89
C ALA A 181 -7.68 -0.71 -9.23
N LYS A 182 -6.63 -1.01 -10.01
CA LYS A 182 -6.74 -1.78 -11.26
C LYS A 182 -7.19 -3.21 -11.02
N VAL A 183 -6.70 -3.87 -9.98
CA VAL A 183 -7.16 -5.21 -9.57
C VAL A 183 -8.65 -5.20 -9.23
N MET A 184 -9.16 -4.10 -8.68
CA MET A 184 -10.58 -3.87 -8.36
C MET A 184 -11.39 -3.35 -9.54
N ASP A 185 -10.83 -3.35 -10.76
CA ASP A 185 -11.45 -2.93 -12.02
C ASP A 185 -11.90 -1.46 -12.04
N ILE A 186 -11.21 -0.59 -11.30
CA ILE A 186 -11.44 0.86 -11.34
C ILE A 186 -10.92 1.41 -12.66
N ASP A 187 -11.70 2.31 -13.27
CA ASP A 187 -11.32 2.92 -14.53
C ASP A 187 -10.12 3.87 -14.42
N ASN A 188 -9.43 4.08 -15.54
CA ASN A 188 -8.19 4.84 -15.57
C ASN A 188 -8.37 6.32 -15.20
N GLU A 189 -9.52 6.92 -15.53
CA GLU A 189 -9.79 8.32 -15.24
C GLU A 189 -10.00 8.51 -13.72
N ALA A 190 -10.76 7.63 -13.08
CA ALA A 190 -10.95 7.65 -11.63
C ALA A 190 -9.63 7.46 -10.89
N ILE A 191 -8.75 6.55 -11.36
CA ILE A 191 -7.41 6.36 -10.78
C ILE A 191 -6.58 7.64 -10.90
N ARG A 192 -6.48 8.24 -12.09
CA ARG A 192 -5.72 9.46 -12.30
C ARG A 192 -6.24 10.61 -11.43
N ASN A 193 -7.55 10.82 -11.43
CA ASN A 193 -8.19 11.88 -10.66
C ASN A 193 -7.93 11.71 -9.16
N GLY A 194 -8.14 10.52 -8.61
CA GLY A 194 -7.92 10.27 -7.19
C GLY A 194 -6.46 10.43 -6.77
N LEU A 195 -5.50 9.99 -7.60
CA LEU A 195 -4.07 10.20 -7.34
C LEU A 195 -3.64 11.67 -7.46
N ALA A 196 -4.29 12.46 -8.33
CA ALA A 196 -4.02 13.88 -8.52
C ALA A 196 -4.63 14.77 -7.43
N THR A 197 -5.74 14.34 -6.83
CA THR A 197 -6.49 15.14 -5.85
C THR A 197 -6.29 14.71 -4.42
N PHE A 198 -5.54 13.63 -4.17
CA PHE A 198 -5.32 13.09 -2.84
C PHE A 198 -4.76 14.13 -1.87
N GLN A 199 -5.44 14.32 -0.76
CA GLN A 199 -4.94 15.14 0.33
C GLN A 199 -4.27 14.24 1.37
N ALA A 200 -3.05 14.60 1.76
CA ALA A 200 -2.32 13.87 2.79
C ALA A 200 -3.18 13.72 4.06
N VAL A 201 -3.08 12.55 4.69
CA VAL A 201 -3.76 12.32 5.97
C VAL A 201 -3.32 13.37 6.97
N GLU A 202 -4.28 14.02 7.63
CA GLU A 202 -4.01 14.98 8.71
C GLU A 202 -3.00 14.40 9.70
N HIS A 203 -2.13 15.26 10.23
CA HIS A 203 -1.05 14.91 11.16
C HIS A 203 0.14 14.13 10.58
N ARG A 204 0.37 14.18 9.25
CA ARG A 204 1.62 13.70 8.63
C ARG A 204 2.20 14.77 7.71
N LEU A 205 3.33 15.38 8.15
CA LEU A 205 3.99 16.51 7.47
C LEU A 205 3.01 17.65 7.15
N GLU A 206 1.98 17.81 7.97
CA GLU A 206 1.00 18.87 7.82
C GLU A 206 1.64 20.23 8.09
N LYS A 207 1.61 21.12 7.10
CA LYS A 207 2.02 22.50 7.29
C LYS A 207 0.99 23.20 8.15
N VAL A 208 1.26 23.31 9.45
CA VAL A 208 0.31 23.87 10.42
C VAL A 208 0.33 25.38 10.39
N LEU A 209 1.53 25.98 10.36
CA LEU A 209 1.69 27.41 10.55
C LEU A 209 3.05 27.90 10.07
N SER A 210 3.13 29.13 9.56
CA SER A 210 4.38 29.81 9.30
C SER A 210 4.42 31.10 10.11
N ILE A 211 5.42 31.24 11.00
CA ILE A 211 5.66 32.44 11.80
C ILE A 211 7.10 32.90 11.61
N LYS A 212 7.31 34.15 11.19
CA LYS A 212 8.63 34.77 10.99
C LYS A 212 9.57 33.85 10.17
N ASP A 213 9.09 33.36 9.03
CA ASP A 213 9.80 32.45 8.09
C ASP A 213 10.14 31.07 8.68
N VAL A 214 9.63 30.73 9.84
CA VAL A 214 9.71 29.37 10.41
C VAL A 214 8.42 28.61 10.09
N LEU A 215 8.54 27.52 9.34
CA LEU A 215 7.45 26.62 9.02
C LEU A 215 7.30 25.56 10.12
N TYR A 216 6.14 25.52 10.76
CA TYR A 216 5.78 24.50 11.72
C TYR A 216 5.08 23.35 10.96
N ILE A 217 5.62 22.16 11.12
CA ILE A 217 5.11 20.93 10.49
C ILE A 217 4.70 19.98 11.61
N ASN A 218 3.50 19.42 11.50
CA ASN A 218 3.02 18.34 12.37
C ASN A 218 3.27 17.00 11.65
N ASP A 219 4.06 16.11 12.29
CA ASP A 219 4.44 14.80 11.76
C ASP A 219 4.00 13.69 12.72
#